data_21e1aadc840f6ad99b5eb38a77444f96
#
_entry.id   21e1aadc840f6ad99b5eb38a77444f96
#
_cell.length_a   1.000
_cell.length_b   1.000
_cell.length_c   1.000
_cell.angle_alpha   90.00
_cell.angle_beta   90.00
_cell.angle_gamma   90.00
#
_symmetry.space_group_name_H-M   'P 1'
#
loop_
_entity.id
_entity.type
_entity.pdbx_description
1 polymer ?
#
loop_
_entity_poly.entity_id
_entity_poly.type
_entity_poly.pdbx_seq_one_letter_code
_entity_poly.pdbx_strand_id
1 'polypeptide(L)'
;MNSQPNLIQPPRIAVWLLKLFVLAEEAESILGDLLEEFALLASKSGEAYARSWYWRQTIRTLPRLVGIGFRTAPAMTSVAVVGGFLLRKLVAPLIEPAIFGVLERYQVFFEHHFSTYMFFASTGIDIAHFVTFLLIGFFVAFVAKKREMVATMALGFIYAAMAVFGSVYVWTKTGDGALLWRLTWYLADAFAIVIAGAIVRTHRLASKSRPIPNVL
;
A
#
# COMPACT_ATOMS: atom_id res chain seq x y z
N MET A 1 18.59 -32.80 27.76
CA MET A 1 18.24 -31.40 27.44
C MET A 1 18.53 -31.20 25.97
N ASN A 2 17.50 -31.30 25.12
CA ASN A 2 17.61 -31.02 23.68
C ASN A 2 17.54 -29.54 23.44
N SER A 3 18.69 -28.88 23.38
CA SER A 3 18.79 -27.51 22.82
C SER A 3 18.58 -27.65 21.32
N GLN A 4 17.34 -27.41 20.87
CA GLN A 4 17.11 -27.20 19.46
C GLN A 4 17.99 -26.03 19.01
N PRO A 5 18.81 -26.17 17.94
CA PRO A 5 19.59 -25.04 17.44
C PRO A 5 18.63 -23.91 17.11
N ASN A 6 18.89 -22.71 17.67
CA ASN A 6 18.16 -21.51 17.31
C ASN A 6 18.29 -21.32 15.80
N LEU A 7 17.30 -21.78 15.04
CA LEU A 7 17.25 -21.59 13.60
C LEU A 7 17.21 -20.08 13.34
N ILE A 8 18.32 -19.56 12.86
CA ILE A 8 18.43 -18.14 12.47
C ILE A 8 17.34 -17.85 11.44
N GLN A 9 16.45 -16.90 11.76
CA GLN A 9 15.31 -16.58 10.91
C GLN A 9 15.58 -15.32 10.11
N PRO A 10 15.18 -15.28 8.80
CA PRO A 10 15.27 -14.08 7.99
C PRO A 10 14.36 -12.96 8.53
N PRO A 11 14.57 -11.70 8.13
CA PRO A 11 13.75 -10.59 8.56
C PRO A 11 12.27 -10.81 8.18
N ARG A 12 11.38 -10.91 9.18
CA ARG A 12 9.95 -11.21 8.98
C ARG A 12 9.26 -10.26 8.00
N ILE A 13 9.61 -8.98 8.05
CA ILE A 13 9.04 -7.95 7.16
C ILE A 13 9.47 -8.20 5.71
N ALA A 14 10.72 -8.57 5.45
CA ALA A 14 11.22 -8.85 4.11
C ALA A 14 10.54 -10.09 3.50
N VAL A 15 10.37 -11.16 4.30
CA VAL A 15 9.60 -12.34 3.90
C VAL A 15 8.15 -11.99 3.60
N TRP A 16 7.52 -11.19 4.46
CA TRP A 16 6.15 -10.73 4.26
C TRP A 16 5.99 -9.91 2.99
N LEU A 17 6.91 -8.96 2.72
CA LEU A 17 6.92 -8.19 1.48
C LEU A 17 6.99 -9.10 0.25
N LEU A 18 7.88 -10.07 0.22
CA LEU A 18 7.96 -11.01 -0.91
C LEU A 18 6.65 -11.78 -1.09
N LYS A 19 6.04 -12.28 0.00
CA LYS A 19 4.75 -12.99 -0.05
C LYS A 19 3.60 -12.14 -0.63
N LEU A 20 3.65 -10.82 -0.47
CA LEU A 20 2.64 -9.94 -1.05
C LEU A 20 2.67 -9.92 -2.59
N PHE A 21 3.86 -10.01 -3.19
CA PHE A 21 4.05 -9.84 -4.62
C PHE A 21 4.17 -11.16 -5.39
N VAL A 22 4.65 -12.21 -4.74
CA VAL A 22 4.80 -13.54 -5.36
C VAL A 22 3.43 -14.22 -5.48
N LEU A 23 3.18 -14.87 -6.61
CA LEU A 23 2.00 -15.73 -6.77
C LEU A 23 2.06 -16.89 -5.76
N ALA A 24 0.90 -17.28 -5.24
CA ALA A 24 0.84 -18.37 -4.26
C ALA A 24 1.43 -19.69 -4.77
N GLU A 25 1.38 -19.91 -6.07
CA GLU A 25 1.89 -21.11 -6.76
C GLU A 25 3.43 -21.12 -6.86
N GLU A 26 4.06 -19.94 -6.93
CA GLU A 26 5.51 -19.76 -7.05
C GLU A 26 6.17 -19.42 -5.69
N ALA A 27 5.36 -19.14 -4.68
CA ALA A 27 5.84 -18.59 -3.41
C ALA A 27 6.75 -19.59 -2.66
N GLU A 28 6.42 -20.89 -2.68
CA GLU A 28 7.21 -21.93 -2.00
C GLU A 28 8.59 -22.07 -2.62
N SER A 29 8.68 -22.06 -3.95
CA SER A 29 9.97 -22.17 -4.66
C SER A 29 10.85 -20.95 -4.38
N ILE A 30 10.35 -19.74 -4.66
CA ILE A 30 11.14 -18.49 -4.53
C ILE A 30 11.55 -18.23 -3.08
N LEU A 31 10.64 -18.47 -2.13
CA LEU A 31 10.94 -18.28 -0.72
C LEU A 31 11.85 -19.38 -0.19
N GLY A 32 11.69 -20.60 -0.67
CA GLY A 32 12.55 -21.75 -0.32
C GLY A 32 14.00 -21.46 -0.69
N ASP A 33 14.25 -21.08 -1.94
CA ASP A 33 15.60 -20.77 -2.44
C ASP A 33 16.25 -19.63 -1.63
N LEU A 34 15.49 -18.57 -1.34
CA LEU A 34 16.00 -17.44 -0.52
C LEU A 34 16.27 -17.82 0.92
N LEU A 35 15.49 -18.72 1.50
CA LEU A 35 15.70 -19.23 2.87
C LEU A 35 16.94 -20.11 2.96
N GLU A 36 17.15 -20.98 1.98
CA GLU A 36 18.32 -21.85 1.90
C GLU A 36 19.62 -21.02 1.77
N GLU A 37 19.62 -20.04 0.85
CA GLU A 37 20.77 -19.15 0.67
C GLU A 37 21.02 -18.27 1.91
N PHE A 38 19.95 -17.80 2.57
CA PHE A 38 20.05 -17.08 3.83
C PHE A 38 20.72 -17.93 4.92
N ALA A 39 20.31 -19.20 5.08
CA ALA A 39 20.88 -20.11 6.06
C ALA A 39 22.37 -20.37 5.80
N LEU A 40 22.72 -20.55 4.52
CA LEU A 40 24.11 -20.75 4.09
C LEU A 40 24.97 -19.51 4.40
N LEU A 41 24.48 -18.30 4.12
CA LEU A 41 25.20 -17.06 4.40
C LEU A 41 25.29 -16.78 5.90
N ALA A 42 24.25 -17.07 6.66
CA ALA A 42 24.26 -16.92 8.10
C ALA A 42 25.33 -17.81 8.77
N SER A 43 25.52 -19.03 8.26
CA SER A 43 26.56 -19.95 8.77
C SER A 43 27.98 -19.54 8.38
N LYS A 44 28.18 -18.96 7.17
CA LYS A 44 29.50 -18.60 6.66
C LYS A 44 29.96 -17.20 7.08
N SER A 45 29.07 -16.22 7.06
CA SER A 45 29.40 -14.79 7.17
C SER A 45 28.73 -14.10 8.35
N GLY A 46 27.94 -14.85 9.13
CA GLY A 46 27.22 -14.34 10.29
C GLY A 46 25.85 -13.76 9.97
N GLU A 47 25.02 -13.69 11.01
CA GLU A 47 23.58 -13.32 10.91
C GLU A 47 23.37 -11.90 10.38
N ALA A 48 24.16 -10.93 10.81
CA ALA A 48 24.01 -9.52 10.41
C ALA A 48 24.21 -9.34 8.89
N TYR A 49 25.22 -10.02 8.33
CA TYR A 49 25.47 -10.01 6.90
C TYR A 49 24.34 -10.70 6.12
N ALA A 50 23.88 -11.88 6.57
CA ALA A 50 22.78 -12.61 5.94
C ALA A 50 21.48 -11.78 5.93
N ARG A 51 21.15 -11.08 7.03
CA ARG A 51 19.98 -10.17 7.09
C ARG A 51 20.09 -9.02 6.12
N SER A 52 21.27 -8.37 6.02
CA SER A 52 21.51 -7.30 5.06
C SER A 52 21.41 -7.79 3.62
N TRP A 53 21.96 -8.97 3.33
CA TRP A 53 21.87 -9.62 2.02
C TRP A 53 20.40 -9.91 1.66
N TYR A 54 19.62 -10.49 2.60
CA TYR A 54 18.21 -10.81 2.38
C TYR A 54 17.39 -9.56 2.02
N TRP A 55 17.61 -8.44 2.72
CA TRP A 55 16.98 -7.17 2.38
C TRP A 55 17.37 -6.67 1.00
N ARG A 56 18.62 -6.70 0.64
CA ARG A 56 19.08 -6.30 -0.71
C ARG A 56 18.44 -7.16 -1.79
N GLN A 57 18.36 -8.47 -1.55
CA GLN A 57 17.73 -9.39 -2.49
C GLN A 57 16.23 -9.12 -2.61
N THR A 58 15.54 -8.91 -1.49
CA THR A 58 14.12 -8.52 -1.49
C THR A 58 13.88 -7.26 -2.34
N ILE A 59 14.63 -6.19 -2.10
CA ILE A 59 14.48 -4.91 -2.82
C ILE A 59 14.76 -5.08 -4.33
N ARG A 60 15.72 -5.91 -4.71
CA ARG A 60 16.03 -6.18 -6.13
C ARG A 60 14.96 -7.03 -6.82
N THR A 61 14.35 -7.94 -6.09
CA THR A 61 13.35 -8.88 -6.62
C THR A 61 11.99 -8.22 -6.79
N LEU A 62 11.58 -7.29 -5.91
CA LEU A 62 10.27 -6.65 -5.94
C LEU A 62 9.92 -5.98 -7.28
N PRO A 63 10.75 -5.14 -7.90
CA PRO A 63 10.41 -4.52 -9.20
C PRO A 63 10.21 -5.56 -10.31
N ARG A 64 11.00 -6.65 -10.28
CA ARG A 64 10.88 -7.75 -11.25
C ARG A 64 9.53 -8.47 -11.08
N LEU A 65 9.13 -8.76 -9.84
CA LEU A 65 7.83 -9.38 -9.54
C LEU A 65 6.66 -8.50 -9.97
N VAL A 66 6.72 -7.20 -9.72
CA VAL A 66 5.73 -6.23 -10.18
C VAL A 66 5.65 -6.24 -11.72
N GLY A 67 6.79 -6.19 -12.42
CA GLY A 67 6.86 -6.24 -13.88
C GLY A 67 6.28 -7.53 -14.47
N ILE A 68 6.60 -8.68 -13.90
CA ILE A 68 6.02 -9.97 -14.30
C ILE A 68 4.51 -9.95 -14.03
N GLY A 69 4.10 -9.49 -12.87
CA GLY A 69 2.68 -9.38 -12.50
C GLY A 69 1.87 -8.54 -13.48
N PHE A 70 2.42 -7.45 -13.97
CA PHE A 70 1.78 -6.61 -14.97
C PHE A 70 1.70 -7.31 -16.34
N ARG A 71 2.78 -7.94 -16.78
CA ARG A 71 2.84 -8.63 -18.08
C ARG A 71 1.91 -9.83 -18.19
N THR A 72 1.66 -10.54 -17.09
CA THR A 72 0.83 -11.75 -17.11
C THR A 72 -0.68 -11.49 -17.06
N ALA A 73 -1.11 -10.30 -16.63
CA ALA A 73 -2.53 -9.93 -16.60
C ALA A 73 -2.73 -8.42 -16.90
N PRO A 74 -2.28 -7.93 -18.07
CA PRO A 74 -2.27 -6.49 -18.35
C PRO A 74 -3.68 -5.91 -18.40
N ALA A 75 -4.62 -6.60 -19.02
CA ALA A 75 -6.00 -6.12 -19.17
C ALA A 75 -6.69 -5.91 -17.81
N MET A 76 -6.65 -6.91 -16.92
CA MET A 76 -7.28 -6.82 -15.61
C MET A 76 -6.62 -5.76 -14.72
N THR A 77 -5.29 -5.66 -14.77
CA THR A 77 -4.55 -4.64 -14.03
C THR A 77 -4.89 -3.24 -14.56
N SER A 78 -4.91 -3.05 -15.88
CA SER A 78 -5.28 -1.77 -16.49
C SER A 78 -6.72 -1.37 -16.17
N VAL A 79 -7.68 -2.29 -16.28
CA VAL A 79 -9.08 -2.02 -15.91
C VAL A 79 -9.20 -1.62 -14.45
N ALA A 80 -8.50 -2.31 -13.55
CA ALA A 80 -8.52 -1.97 -12.12
C ALA A 80 -7.92 -0.58 -11.84
N VAL A 81 -6.79 -0.26 -12.48
CA VAL A 81 -6.12 1.05 -12.34
C VAL A 81 -6.96 2.18 -12.91
N VAL A 82 -7.48 2.01 -14.13
CA VAL A 82 -8.36 3.01 -14.78
C VAL A 82 -9.66 3.18 -13.99
N GLY A 83 -10.28 2.07 -13.56
CA GLY A 83 -11.47 2.12 -12.72
C GLY A 83 -11.24 2.85 -11.39
N GLY A 84 -10.13 2.59 -10.73
CA GLY A 84 -9.74 3.32 -9.50
C GLY A 84 -9.50 4.81 -9.75
N PHE A 85 -8.85 5.15 -10.86
CA PHE A 85 -8.63 6.55 -11.25
C PHE A 85 -9.95 7.28 -11.53
N LEU A 86 -10.86 6.66 -12.29
CA LEU A 86 -12.18 7.22 -12.59
C LEU A 86 -13.03 7.36 -11.33
N LEU A 87 -13.02 6.34 -10.45
CA LEU A 87 -13.74 6.39 -9.18
C LEU A 87 -13.26 7.57 -8.32
N ARG A 88 -11.93 7.80 -8.26
CA ARG A 88 -11.37 8.96 -7.57
C ARG A 88 -11.88 10.28 -8.17
N LYS A 89 -11.92 10.40 -9.49
CA LYS A 89 -12.43 11.59 -10.20
C LYS A 89 -13.90 11.86 -9.90
N LEU A 90 -14.69 10.82 -9.68
CA LEU A 90 -16.12 10.96 -9.34
C LEU A 90 -16.33 11.32 -7.87
N VAL A 91 -15.56 10.73 -6.96
CA VAL A 91 -15.79 10.85 -5.50
C VAL A 91 -15.12 12.10 -4.92
N ALA A 92 -13.90 12.45 -5.38
CA ALA A 92 -13.15 13.56 -4.81
C ALA A 92 -13.89 14.91 -4.78
N PRO A 93 -14.59 15.32 -5.85
CA PRO A 93 -15.31 16.59 -5.85
C PRO A 93 -16.50 16.64 -4.87
N LEU A 94 -16.89 15.50 -4.30
CA LEU A 94 -18.03 15.43 -3.36
C LEU A 94 -17.59 15.53 -1.90
N ILE A 95 -16.30 15.32 -1.60
CA ILE A 95 -15.80 15.26 -0.21
C ILE A 95 -15.88 16.63 0.46
N GLU A 96 -15.26 17.64 -0.13
CA GLU A 96 -15.23 18.99 0.45
C GLU A 96 -16.62 19.58 0.61
N PRO A 97 -17.50 19.60 -0.43
CA PRO A 97 -18.87 20.08 -0.29
C PRO A 97 -19.68 19.33 0.76
N ALA A 98 -19.47 18.00 0.91
CA ALA A 98 -20.18 17.24 1.92
C ALA A 98 -19.74 17.64 3.34
N ILE A 99 -18.44 17.85 3.57
CA ILE A 99 -17.94 18.30 4.88
C ILE A 99 -18.42 19.73 5.18
N PHE A 100 -18.27 20.65 4.25
CA PHE A 100 -18.74 22.04 4.44
C PHE A 100 -20.25 22.12 4.61
N GLY A 101 -21.04 21.33 3.89
CA GLY A 101 -22.49 21.25 4.10
C GLY A 101 -22.89 20.76 5.49
N VAL A 102 -22.09 19.87 6.12
CA VAL A 102 -22.28 19.50 7.53
C VAL A 102 -21.88 20.65 8.44
N LEU A 103 -20.76 21.31 8.20
CA LEU A 103 -20.28 22.44 9.01
C LEU A 103 -21.29 23.59 9.00
N GLU A 104 -21.84 23.94 7.83
CA GLU A 104 -22.88 24.96 7.71
C GLU A 104 -24.15 24.61 8.49
N ARG A 105 -24.59 23.33 8.45
CA ARG A 105 -25.76 22.86 9.18
C ARG A 105 -25.62 23.03 10.70
N TYR A 106 -24.41 22.96 11.21
CA TYR A 106 -24.09 23.06 12.63
C TYR A 106 -23.39 24.38 12.99
N GLN A 107 -23.56 25.44 12.19
CA GLN A 107 -22.90 26.74 12.35
C GLN A 107 -23.00 27.28 13.77
N VAL A 108 -24.19 27.26 14.39
CA VAL A 108 -24.41 27.75 15.77
C VAL A 108 -23.54 27.04 16.79
N PHE A 109 -23.31 25.73 16.62
CA PHE A 109 -22.41 24.98 17.48
C PHE A 109 -20.97 25.42 17.26
N PHE A 110 -20.55 25.59 16.04
CA PHE A 110 -19.17 25.94 15.69
C PHE A 110 -18.79 27.39 16.03
N GLU A 111 -19.74 28.32 16.11
CA GLU A 111 -19.50 29.69 16.60
C GLU A 111 -18.87 29.69 18.01
N HIS A 112 -19.26 28.73 18.86
CA HIS A 112 -18.70 28.57 20.21
C HIS A 112 -17.51 27.59 20.28
N HIS A 113 -17.22 26.85 19.18
CA HIS A 113 -16.20 25.83 19.10
C HIS A 113 -15.30 25.99 17.87
N PHE A 114 -14.71 27.19 17.71
CA PHE A 114 -13.89 27.53 16.52
C PHE A 114 -12.74 26.55 16.26
N SER A 115 -12.08 26.05 17.29
CA SER A 115 -11.00 25.04 17.14
C SER A 115 -11.50 23.75 16.51
N THR A 116 -12.71 23.32 16.86
CA THR A 116 -13.35 22.13 16.28
C THR A 116 -13.72 22.37 14.82
N TYR A 117 -14.24 23.56 14.50
CA TYR A 117 -14.48 23.95 13.10
C TYR A 117 -13.20 23.87 12.26
N MET A 118 -12.13 24.51 12.73
CA MET A 118 -10.85 24.52 12.02
C MET A 118 -10.25 23.10 11.84
N PHE A 119 -10.44 22.23 12.83
CA PHE A 119 -10.02 20.83 12.71
C PHE A 119 -10.76 20.14 11.56
N PHE A 120 -12.08 20.23 11.48
CA PHE A 120 -12.85 19.60 10.39
C PHE A 120 -12.61 20.26 9.04
N ALA A 121 -12.47 21.57 8.98
CA ALA A 121 -12.23 22.33 7.74
C ALA A 121 -10.82 22.13 7.17
N SER A 122 -9.89 21.58 7.94
CA SER A 122 -8.51 21.29 7.50
C SER A 122 -8.21 19.80 7.62
N THR A 123 -7.83 19.32 8.80
CA THR A 123 -7.40 17.92 9.06
C THR A 123 -8.52 16.93 8.77
N GLY A 124 -9.79 17.28 9.02
CA GLY A 124 -10.93 16.43 8.71
C GLY A 124 -11.06 16.14 7.23
N ILE A 125 -10.81 17.14 6.37
CA ILE A 125 -10.79 16.96 4.91
C ILE A 125 -9.65 16.02 4.50
N ASP A 126 -8.44 16.21 5.03
CA ASP A 126 -7.29 15.36 4.72
C ASP A 126 -7.55 13.90 5.14
N ILE A 127 -8.13 13.68 6.31
CA ILE A 127 -8.54 12.34 6.78
C ILE A 127 -9.60 11.73 5.84
N ALA A 128 -10.59 12.51 5.41
CA ALA A 128 -11.62 12.03 4.50
C ALA A 128 -11.05 11.64 3.13
N HIS A 129 -10.07 12.39 2.63
CA HIS A 129 -9.31 12.01 1.43
C HIS A 129 -8.55 10.71 1.65
N PHE A 130 -7.79 10.58 2.74
CA PHE A 130 -7.07 9.35 3.06
C PHE A 130 -7.99 8.12 3.12
N VAL A 131 -9.13 8.23 3.81
CA VAL A 131 -10.13 7.14 3.87
C VAL A 131 -10.68 6.82 2.48
N THR A 132 -10.94 7.83 1.66
CA THR A 132 -11.42 7.65 0.28
C THR A 132 -10.39 6.90 -0.56
N PHE A 133 -9.11 7.25 -0.47
CA PHE A 133 -8.05 6.55 -1.18
C PHE A 133 -7.88 5.11 -0.69
N LEU A 134 -8.08 4.86 0.60
CA LEU A 134 -8.10 3.51 1.15
C LEU A 134 -9.24 2.67 0.54
N LEU A 135 -10.45 3.23 0.46
CA LEU A 135 -11.61 2.57 -0.16
C LEU A 135 -11.41 2.30 -1.65
N ILE A 136 -10.83 3.26 -2.38
CA ILE A 136 -10.46 3.09 -3.79
C ILE A 136 -9.42 1.96 -3.93
N GLY A 137 -8.43 1.91 -3.03
CA GLY A 137 -7.45 0.83 -2.99
C GLY A 137 -8.09 -0.54 -2.78
N PHE A 138 -9.08 -0.66 -1.89
CA PHE A 138 -9.87 -1.88 -1.73
C PHE A 138 -10.61 -2.25 -3.02
N PHE A 139 -11.30 -1.31 -3.64
CA PHE A 139 -11.99 -1.54 -4.92
C PHE A 139 -11.02 -2.08 -5.98
N VAL A 140 -9.89 -1.41 -6.17
CA VAL A 140 -8.86 -1.81 -7.14
C VAL A 140 -8.32 -3.21 -6.83
N ALA A 141 -8.04 -3.51 -5.56
CA ALA A 141 -7.57 -4.82 -5.14
C ALA A 141 -8.62 -5.92 -5.40
N PHE A 142 -9.90 -5.64 -5.17
CA PHE A 142 -10.98 -6.58 -5.47
C PHE A 142 -11.10 -6.86 -6.97
N VAL A 143 -11.08 -5.83 -7.81
CA VAL A 143 -11.19 -5.95 -9.27
C VAL A 143 -9.98 -6.67 -9.85
N ALA A 144 -8.78 -6.39 -9.36
CA ALA A 144 -7.54 -7.00 -9.82
C ALA A 144 -7.40 -8.49 -9.46
N LYS A 145 -8.27 -9.04 -8.62
CA LYS A 145 -8.29 -10.45 -8.17
C LYS A 145 -6.93 -10.94 -7.65
N LYS A 146 -6.24 -11.82 -8.39
CA LYS A 146 -4.94 -12.40 -8.00
C LYS A 146 -3.76 -11.41 -8.11
N ARG A 147 -3.97 -10.22 -8.66
CA ARG A 147 -2.94 -9.19 -8.93
C ARG A 147 -3.18 -7.90 -8.14
N GLU A 148 -3.83 -8.02 -6.98
CA GLU A 148 -4.19 -6.91 -6.12
C GLU A 148 -3.01 -5.97 -5.81
N MET A 149 -1.85 -6.51 -5.45
CA MET A 149 -0.67 -5.69 -5.13
C MET A 149 -0.11 -4.95 -6.34
N VAL A 150 -0.10 -5.60 -7.51
CA VAL A 150 0.42 -4.98 -8.74
C VAL A 150 -0.45 -3.80 -9.16
N ALA A 151 -1.79 -3.97 -9.11
CA ALA A 151 -2.73 -2.92 -9.49
C ALA A 151 -2.72 -1.74 -8.50
N THR A 152 -2.72 -2.03 -7.19
CA THR A 152 -2.67 -0.97 -6.16
C THR A 152 -1.34 -0.24 -6.14
N MET A 153 -0.21 -0.92 -6.35
CA MET A 153 1.10 -0.29 -6.50
C MET A 153 1.17 0.60 -7.74
N ALA A 154 0.64 0.14 -8.90
CA ALA A 154 0.63 0.94 -10.12
C ALA A 154 -0.21 2.22 -9.93
N LEU A 155 -1.41 2.10 -9.35
CA LEU A 155 -2.26 3.25 -9.07
C LEU A 155 -1.63 4.19 -8.03
N GLY A 156 -1.10 3.67 -6.94
CA GLY A 156 -0.40 4.43 -5.90
C GLY A 156 0.81 5.18 -6.47
N PHE A 157 1.60 4.53 -7.33
CA PHE A 157 2.72 5.17 -8.01
C PHE A 157 2.28 6.32 -8.93
N ILE A 158 1.19 6.15 -9.69
CA ILE A 158 0.63 7.21 -10.53
C ILE A 158 0.25 8.41 -9.67
N TYR A 159 -0.46 8.21 -8.55
CA TYR A 159 -0.83 9.31 -7.66
C TYR A 159 0.37 9.95 -6.98
N ALA A 160 1.35 9.17 -6.52
CA ALA A 160 2.58 9.71 -5.94
C ALA A 160 3.36 10.55 -6.98
N ALA A 161 3.48 10.08 -8.20
CA ALA A 161 4.12 10.83 -9.28
C ALA A 161 3.37 12.13 -9.58
N MET A 162 2.04 12.08 -9.71
CA MET A 162 1.20 13.28 -9.90
C MET A 162 1.34 14.26 -8.74
N ALA A 163 1.40 13.78 -7.50
CA ALA A 163 1.60 14.61 -6.32
C ALA A 163 2.95 15.34 -6.35
N VAL A 164 4.04 14.61 -6.64
CA VAL A 164 5.38 15.18 -6.72
C VAL A 164 5.47 16.19 -7.86
N PHE A 165 5.10 15.81 -9.08
CA PHE A 165 5.16 16.70 -10.24
C PHE A 165 4.27 17.92 -10.08
N GLY A 166 3.04 17.75 -9.57
CA GLY A 166 2.12 18.83 -9.28
C GLY A 166 2.67 19.80 -8.24
N SER A 167 3.21 19.28 -7.14
CA SER A 167 3.80 20.09 -6.08
C SER A 167 5.04 20.86 -6.56
N VAL A 168 5.94 20.22 -7.32
CA VAL A 168 7.11 20.88 -7.90
C VAL A 168 6.68 21.98 -8.88
N TYR A 169 5.70 21.70 -9.75
CA TYR A 169 5.18 22.68 -10.70
C TYR A 169 4.60 23.90 -9.98
N VAL A 170 3.76 23.73 -8.96
CA VAL A 170 3.19 24.84 -8.19
C VAL A 170 4.27 25.60 -7.44
N TRP A 171 5.21 24.91 -6.77
CA TRP A 171 6.32 25.53 -6.08
C TRP A 171 7.17 26.41 -7.00
N THR A 172 7.48 25.96 -8.20
CA THR A 172 8.24 26.77 -9.18
C THR A 172 7.50 28.01 -9.65
N LYS A 173 6.17 28.05 -9.54
CA LYS A 173 5.34 29.19 -9.94
C LYS A 173 5.04 30.16 -8.80
N THR A 174 4.86 29.68 -7.58
CA THR A 174 4.38 30.47 -6.45
C THR A 174 5.42 30.72 -5.37
N GLY A 175 6.48 29.89 -5.30
CA GLY A 175 7.47 29.94 -4.21
C GLY A 175 6.91 29.52 -2.84
N ASP A 176 5.68 28.98 -2.78
CA ASP A 176 4.99 28.68 -1.53
C ASP A 176 5.54 27.41 -0.86
N GLY A 177 6.19 27.57 0.30
CA GLY A 177 6.73 26.47 1.09
C GLY A 177 5.65 25.58 1.78
N ALA A 178 4.39 26.03 1.89
CA ALA A 178 3.29 25.24 2.43
C ALA A 178 3.00 23.99 1.59
N LEU A 179 3.46 23.95 0.34
CA LEU A 179 3.37 22.81 -0.55
C LEU A 179 4.07 21.56 -0.03
N LEU A 180 5.15 21.68 0.74
CA LEU A 180 5.84 20.52 1.35
C LEU A 180 4.92 19.78 2.33
N TRP A 181 4.12 20.53 3.11
CA TRP A 181 3.13 19.92 3.99
C TRP A 181 2.01 19.23 3.21
N ARG A 182 1.49 19.84 2.16
CA ARG A 182 0.48 19.20 1.30
C ARG A 182 1.01 17.98 0.58
N LEU A 183 2.28 17.98 0.17
CA LEU A 183 2.90 16.81 -0.45
C LEU A 183 2.90 15.59 0.47
N THR A 184 3.11 15.78 1.79
CA THR A 184 3.06 14.66 2.75
C THR A 184 1.69 13.99 2.77
N TRP A 185 0.60 14.76 2.73
CA TRP A 185 -0.76 14.23 2.67
C TRP A 185 -1.05 13.51 1.35
N TYR A 186 -0.64 14.08 0.21
CA TYR A 186 -0.81 13.42 -1.10
C TYR A 186 -0.02 12.11 -1.20
N LEU A 187 1.15 12.03 -0.59
CA LEU A 187 1.91 10.78 -0.51
C LEU A 187 1.26 9.79 0.45
N ALA A 188 0.68 10.26 1.56
CA ALA A 188 -0.10 9.41 2.46
C ALA A 188 -1.32 8.80 1.76
N ASP A 189 -2.03 9.59 0.93
CA ASP A 189 -3.14 9.12 0.09
C ASP A 189 -2.70 8.02 -0.89
N ALA A 190 -1.59 8.23 -1.59
CA ALA A 190 -1.02 7.21 -2.48
C ALA A 190 -0.64 5.93 -1.71
N PHE A 191 -0.12 6.08 -0.50
CA PHE A 191 0.24 4.97 0.37
C PHE A 191 -0.99 4.21 0.90
N ALA A 192 -2.12 4.91 1.15
CA ALA A 192 -3.39 4.30 1.54
C ALA A 192 -3.88 3.27 0.52
N ILE A 193 -3.73 3.56 -0.79
CA ILE A 193 -4.07 2.61 -1.86
C ILE A 193 -3.26 1.31 -1.73
N VAL A 194 -1.96 1.42 -1.48
CA VAL A 194 -1.06 0.27 -1.35
C VAL A 194 -1.37 -0.53 -0.09
N ILE A 195 -1.66 0.15 1.04
CA ILE A 195 -2.09 -0.49 2.29
C ILE A 195 -3.35 -1.33 2.06
N ALA A 196 -4.35 -0.79 1.37
CA ALA A 196 -5.58 -1.52 1.05
C ALA A 196 -5.29 -2.80 0.26
N GLY A 197 -4.39 -2.73 -0.75
CA GLY A 197 -3.93 -3.91 -1.49
C GLY A 197 -3.26 -4.94 -0.60
N ALA A 198 -2.40 -4.51 0.31
CA ALA A 198 -1.70 -5.38 1.25
C ALA A 198 -2.68 -6.07 2.23
N ILE A 199 -3.69 -5.35 2.72
CA ILE A 199 -4.73 -5.91 3.59
C ILE A 199 -5.53 -7.00 2.86
N VAL A 200 -6.00 -6.72 1.63
CA VAL A 200 -6.75 -7.70 0.84
C VAL A 200 -5.89 -8.93 0.56
N ARG A 201 -4.63 -8.74 0.20
CA ARG A 201 -3.70 -9.83 -0.09
C ARG A 201 -3.44 -10.69 1.13
N THR A 202 -3.13 -10.10 2.28
CA THR A 202 -2.89 -10.84 3.53
C THR A 202 -4.12 -11.61 3.98
N HIS A 203 -5.30 -11.03 3.87
CA HIS A 203 -6.55 -11.73 4.19
C HIS A 203 -6.78 -12.95 3.29
N ARG A 204 -6.54 -12.83 1.98
CA ARG A 204 -6.65 -13.96 1.03
C ARG A 204 -5.62 -15.06 1.29
N LEU A 205 -4.40 -14.71 1.69
CA LEU A 205 -3.39 -15.69 2.06
C LEU A 205 -3.79 -16.45 3.33
N ALA A 206 -4.28 -15.75 4.36
CA ALA A 206 -4.75 -16.34 5.60
C ALA A 206 -5.97 -17.26 5.40
N SER A 207 -6.88 -16.93 4.48
CA SER A 207 -8.05 -17.76 4.20
C SER A 207 -7.69 -19.09 3.51
N LYS A 208 -6.62 -19.12 2.71
CA LYS A 208 -6.15 -20.34 2.04
C LYS A 208 -5.39 -21.30 2.95
N SER A 209 -4.79 -20.80 4.02
CA SER A 209 -4.03 -21.61 4.97
C SER A 209 -4.89 -22.33 6.02
N ARG A 210 -6.22 -22.10 6.04
CA ARG A 210 -7.12 -22.83 6.94
C ARG A 210 -7.28 -24.27 6.42
N PRO A 211 -6.94 -25.30 7.24
CA PRO A 211 -7.19 -26.69 6.86
C PRO A 211 -8.70 -26.87 6.66
N ILE A 212 -9.06 -27.61 5.60
CA ILE A 212 -10.45 -28.02 5.36
C ILE A 212 -10.87 -28.83 6.59
N PRO A 213 -11.94 -28.45 7.33
CA PRO A 213 -12.41 -29.29 8.41
C PRO A 213 -12.72 -30.67 7.82
N ASN A 214 -12.08 -31.70 8.38
CA ASN A 214 -12.33 -33.08 8.00
C ASN A 214 -13.84 -33.33 8.12
N VAL A 215 -14.53 -33.43 7.00
CA VAL A 215 -15.90 -33.91 6.92
C VAL A 215 -15.80 -35.40 7.17
N LEU A 216 -16.05 -35.81 8.42
CA LEU A 216 -16.29 -37.19 8.80
C LEU A 216 -17.69 -37.61 8.35
#